data_b5347b98a4c2e307f0d64ece646f7fb2
#
_entry.id   b5347b98a4c2e307f0d64ece646f7fb2
#
_cell.length_a   1.000
_cell.length_b   1.000
_cell.length_c   1.000
_cell.angle_alpha   90.00
_cell.angle_beta   90.00
_cell.angle_gamma   90.00
#
_symmetry.space_group_name_H-M   'P 1'
#
loop_
_entity.id
_entity.type
_entity.pdbx_description
1 polymer ?
#
loop_
_entity_poly.entity_id
_entity_poly.type
_entity_poly.pdbx_seq_one_letter_code
_entity_poly.pdbx_strand_id
1 'polypeptide(L)'
;MKSKLFFSEIYPGQEKNFQNDNNIRKFLIEKNITVLQNAGPEKTVRILKGWMLEKGLALSSMKYRAAYDITARETPALERKLRQILKFAEVKDEREEQEKDIWELEKFEFPIRRNPIKNVKTLNFTDILQPDIREEVKRTIFLHLKYSALGTIHSEMTAVKRFSRFLNVRKPELESLQELSREDIEDYLIYLQTETTERKNYRSDLYGLKRVIEDVGNIYERRHLLQLFLNNDFPSTPRYQFKFYSDATIKRLNSHIFNMDEQIARALIVHQLLGTRISDTLTLRMDCLREKEGRYFVRIDQVKSITYEKAVSNEVGRLILKAMEYTKERYGETEYVFVKKDDPTKPYQYGMIQAQVMRMIRQKDIRDDNGELLKFGTHIFRHCYGKKLTELHIEDWMIARLLGHKTLQSVHHYRRIGNKVMADETRKTREKMDLILMDIIKGWDGYEL
;
A
#
# COMPACT_ATOMS: atom_id res chain seq x y z
N MET A 1 45.12 -0.12 7.57
CA MET A 1 46.19 -0.19 6.55
C MET A 1 45.84 -1.13 5.39
N LYS A 2 45.37 -2.37 5.63
CA LYS A 2 45.07 -3.34 4.56
C LYS A 2 43.93 -2.93 3.61
N SER A 3 42.93 -2.22 4.09
CA SER A 3 41.84 -1.73 3.25
C SER A 3 42.23 -0.59 2.32
N LYS A 4 43.18 0.24 2.72
CA LYS A 4 43.72 1.33 1.90
C LYS A 4 44.46 0.83 0.66
N LEU A 5 45.31 -0.16 0.87
CA LEU A 5 46.06 -0.85 -0.23
C LEU A 5 45.09 -1.53 -1.21
N PHE A 6 44.03 -2.02 -0.71
CA PHE A 6 43.06 -2.81 -1.46
C PHE A 6 42.32 -2.02 -2.53
N PHE A 7 41.89 -0.78 -2.26
CA PHE A 7 41.23 0.05 -3.28
C PHE A 7 42.21 0.73 -4.23
N SER A 8 43.42 1.07 -3.73
CA SER A 8 44.47 1.68 -4.57
C SER A 8 45.08 0.76 -5.60
N GLU A 9 45.13 -0.57 -5.34
CA GLU A 9 45.64 -1.56 -6.31
C GLU A 9 44.69 -1.75 -7.51
N ILE A 10 43.39 -1.44 -7.33
CA ILE A 10 42.40 -1.71 -8.36
C ILE A 10 41.99 -0.47 -9.14
N TYR A 11 42.13 0.69 -8.51
CA TYR A 11 41.77 1.97 -9.11
C TYR A 11 42.99 2.90 -9.01
N PRO A 12 44.10 2.60 -9.69
CA PRO A 12 45.26 3.48 -9.69
C PRO A 12 44.88 4.84 -10.26
N GLY A 13 45.25 5.91 -9.54
CA GLY A 13 44.90 7.29 -9.89
C GLY A 13 43.59 7.83 -9.33
N GLN A 14 42.80 7.02 -8.62
CA GLN A 14 41.60 7.50 -7.94
C GLN A 14 41.79 7.75 -6.44
N GLU A 15 42.78 8.59 -6.11
CA GLU A 15 43.14 8.90 -4.70
C GLU A 15 41.98 9.49 -3.86
N LYS A 16 41.01 10.14 -4.50
CA LYS A 16 39.78 10.62 -3.83
C LYS A 16 38.92 9.49 -3.21
N ASN A 17 39.13 8.26 -3.62
CA ASN A 17 38.40 7.10 -3.07
C ASN A 17 39.00 6.59 -1.75
N PHE A 18 40.22 7.02 -1.36
CA PHE A 18 40.82 6.70 -0.06
C PHE A 18 39.96 7.17 1.12
N GLN A 19 39.38 8.34 1.00
CA GLN A 19 38.57 8.92 2.06
C GLN A 19 37.27 8.11 2.24
N ASN A 20 36.72 7.59 1.13
CA ASN A 20 35.52 6.76 1.13
C ASN A 20 35.77 5.37 1.74
N ASP A 21 36.94 4.75 1.46
CA ASP A 21 37.32 3.47 2.07
C ASP A 21 37.54 3.61 3.59
N ASN A 22 38.21 4.66 4.05
CA ASN A 22 38.32 4.94 5.46
C ASN A 22 36.96 5.18 6.13
N ASN A 23 36.04 5.87 5.46
CA ASN A 23 34.69 6.12 5.95
C ASN A 23 33.88 4.82 6.03
N ILE A 24 33.96 3.95 5.03
CA ILE A 24 33.31 2.62 5.07
C ILE A 24 33.83 1.81 6.24
N ARG A 25 35.19 1.78 6.43
CA ARG A 25 35.80 1.06 7.54
C ARG A 25 35.41 1.65 8.90
N LYS A 26 35.39 2.97 9.03
CA LYS A 26 34.96 3.68 10.23
C LYS A 26 33.53 3.39 10.57
N PHE A 27 32.65 3.41 9.58
CA PHE A 27 31.24 3.04 9.70
C PHE A 27 31.03 1.58 10.12
N LEU A 28 31.77 0.64 9.52
CA LEU A 28 31.71 -0.78 9.91
C LEU A 28 32.14 -1.00 11.36
N ILE A 29 33.11 -0.24 11.85
CA ILE A 29 33.55 -0.29 13.24
C ILE A 29 32.56 0.41 14.18
N GLU A 30 32.14 1.63 13.89
CA GLU A 30 31.28 2.46 14.74
C GLU A 30 29.87 1.87 14.89
N LYS A 31 29.36 1.26 13.84
CA LYS A 31 28.02 0.66 13.88
C LYS A 31 27.99 -0.75 14.42
N ASN A 32 29.16 -1.28 14.87
CA ASN A 32 29.26 -2.66 15.33
C ASN A 32 28.50 -3.58 14.38
N ILE A 33 28.70 -3.35 13.08
CA ILE A 33 27.97 -4.10 12.06
C ILE A 33 28.52 -5.51 12.09
N THR A 34 27.93 -6.26 13.00
CA THR A 34 28.01 -7.71 13.16
C THR A 34 27.56 -8.49 11.91
N VAL A 35 27.39 -7.76 10.82
CA VAL A 35 27.09 -8.26 9.49
C VAL A 35 27.78 -9.36 9.06
N LEU A 36 28.83 -9.26 9.51
CA LEU A 36 29.89 -10.08 9.11
C LEU A 36 30.41 -10.77 10.36
N GLN A 37 29.57 -10.93 11.38
CA GLN A 37 29.95 -11.74 12.53
C GLN A 37 30.55 -13.07 12.12
N ASN A 38 30.14 -13.59 10.97
CA ASN A 38 30.71 -14.82 10.40
C ASN A 38 31.76 -14.56 9.30
N ALA A 39 32.03 -13.33 8.91
CA ALA A 39 32.89 -13.03 7.76
C ALA A 39 33.86 -11.88 7.92
N GLY A 40 33.69 -11.01 8.91
CA GLY A 40 34.54 -9.82 9.16
C GLY A 40 34.40 -8.69 8.13
N PRO A 41 34.78 -7.46 8.48
CA PRO A 41 34.72 -6.30 7.59
C PRO A 41 35.50 -6.51 6.29
N GLU A 42 36.61 -7.22 6.34
CA GLU A 42 37.45 -7.51 5.16
C GLU A 42 36.76 -8.33 4.10
N LYS A 43 35.90 -9.28 4.49
CA LYS A 43 35.15 -10.12 3.54
C LYS A 43 34.05 -9.33 2.84
N THR A 44 33.40 -8.38 3.52
CA THR A 44 32.40 -7.50 2.86
C THR A 44 33.05 -6.56 1.87
N VAL A 45 34.16 -5.95 2.25
CA VAL A 45 34.93 -5.10 1.35
C VAL A 45 35.38 -5.91 0.13
N ARG A 46 35.79 -7.17 0.34
CA ARG A 46 36.21 -8.07 -0.75
C ARG A 46 35.04 -8.44 -1.68
N ILE A 47 33.87 -8.72 -1.13
CA ILE A 47 32.65 -9.04 -1.92
C ILE A 47 32.20 -7.81 -2.71
N LEU A 48 32.13 -6.64 -2.06
CA LEU A 48 31.77 -5.38 -2.71
C LEU A 48 32.75 -5.06 -3.85
N LYS A 49 34.05 -5.24 -3.60
CA LYS A 49 35.11 -5.05 -4.59
C LYS A 49 34.99 -6.02 -5.77
N GLY A 50 34.79 -7.30 -5.51
CA GLY A 50 34.61 -8.30 -6.56
C GLY A 50 33.42 -7.96 -7.45
N TRP A 51 32.31 -7.53 -6.86
CA TRP A 51 31.14 -7.08 -7.57
C TRP A 51 31.41 -5.79 -8.39
N MET A 52 32.10 -4.81 -7.81
CA MET A 52 32.48 -3.57 -8.51
C MET A 52 33.38 -3.85 -9.71
N LEU A 53 34.35 -4.77 -9.57
CA LEU A 53 35.20 -5.22 -10.67
C LEU A 53 34.42 -5.92 -11.77
N GLU A 54 33.53 -6.86 -11.39
CA GLU A 54 32.67 -7.59 -12.34
C GLU A 54 31.81 -6.62 -13.16
N LYS A 55 31.37 -5.51 -12.55
CA LYS A 55 30.54 -4.49 -13.20
C LYS A 55 31.30 -3.32 -13.80
N GLY A 56 32.62 -3.29 -13.68
CA GLY A 56 33.45 -2.17 -14.17
C GLY A 56 33.14 -0.85 -13.49
N LEU A 57 32.82 -0.86 -12.17
CA LEU A 57 32.32 0.30 -11.42
C LEU A 57 33.37 0.87 -10.49
N ALA A 58 33.53 2.20 -10.52
CA ALA A 58 34.21 2.94 -9.46
C ALA A 58 33.26 3.21 -8.27
N LEU A 59 33.82 3.36 -7.06
CA LEU A 59 33.02 3.66 -5.85
C LEU A 59 32.15 4.91 -6.03
N SER A 60 32.67 5.92 -6.72
CA SER A 60 31.93 7.15 -7.07
C SER A 60 30.74 6.92 -8.00
N SER A 61 30.76 5.89 -8.85
CA SER A 61 29.66 5.58 -9.77
C SER A 61 28.50 4.87 -9.07
N MET A 62 28.72 4.30 -7.90
CA MET A 62 27.67 3.64 -7.11
C MET A 62 26.69 4.64 -6.50
N LYS A 63 27.03 5.93 -6.43
CA LYS A 63 26.18 7.02 -5.94
C LYS A 63 24.83 7.09 -6.65
N TYR A 64 24.80 6.76 -7.94
CA TYR A 64 23.62 6.94 -8.81
C TYR A 64 22.91 5.64 -9.18
N ARG A 65 23.37 4.49 -8.67
CA ARG A 65 22.73 3.23 -9.01
C ARG A 65 21.60 2.89 -8.05
N ALA A 66 20.50 2.42 -8.62
CA ALA A 66 19.44 1.81 -7.87
C ALA A 66 19.99 0.64 -7.05
N ALA A 67 19.63 0.60 -5.78
CA ALA A 67 20.00 -0.52 -4.90
C ALA A 67 19.58 -1.90 -5.50
N TYR A 68 18.63 -1.90 -6.42
CA TYR A 68 18.16 -3.07 -7.15
C TYR A 68 19.24 -3.74 -8.01
N ASP A 69 20.09 -2.96 -8.71
CA ASP A 69 21.14 -3.53 -9.58
C ASP A 69 22.25 -4.21 -8.77
N ILE A 70 22.39 -3.82 -7.51
CA ILE A 70 23.42 -4.34 -6.60
C ILE A 70 22.98 -5.68 -5.98
N THR A 71 21.67 -5.93 -5.92
CA THR A 71 21.09 -6.91 -5.01
C THR A 71 20.47 -8.12 -5.69
N ALA A 72 20.41 -8.15 -7.02
CA ALA A 72 19.70 -9.18 -7.78
C ALA A 72 20.25 -10.62 -7.58
N ARG A 73 21.38 -10.82 -6.92
CA ARG A 73 22.03 -12.14 -6.77
C ARG A 73 22.38 -12.55 -5.35
N GLU A 74 22.02 -11.74 -4.31
CA GLU A 74 22.58 -11.96 -2.99
C GLU A 74 21.50 -12.13 -1.91
N THR A 75 21.85 -12.71 -0.77
CA THR A 75 20.88 -12.94 0.31
C THR A 75 20.31 -11.62 0.84
N PRO A 76 19.02 -11.57 1.26
CA PRO A 76 18.39 -10.34 1.77
C PRO A 76 19.13 -9.65 2.92
N ALA A 77 19.94 -10.40 3.67
CA ALA A 77 20.78 -9.86 4.74
C ALA A 77 22.00 -9.11 4.20
N LEU A 78 22.69 -9.64 3.22
CA LEU A 78 23.83 -9.01 2.57
C LEU A 78 23.37 -7.77 1.79
N GLU A 79 22.24 -7.86 1.07
CA GLU A 79 21.59 -6.75 0.41
C GLU A 79 21.39 -5.54 1.35
N ARG A 80 20.75 -5.77 2.49
CA ARG A 80 20.48 -4.72 3.47
C ARG A 80 21.74 -4.01 3.94
N LYS A 81 22.81 -4.71 4.00
CA LYS A 81 24.09 -4.24 4.53
C LYS A 81 24.96 -3.56 3.49
N LEU A 82 24.92 -4.04 2.26
CA LEU A 82 25.49 -3.32 1.12
C LEU A 82 24.80 -1.95 0.98
N ARG A 83 23.48 -1.90 1.11
CA ARG A 83 22.72 -0.63 1.12
C ARG A 83 23.14 0.30 2.25
N GLN A 84 23.42 -0.20 3.45
CA GLN A 84 23.91 0.62 4.57
C GLN A 84 25.30 1.16 4.31
N ILE A 85 26.21 0.33 3.78
CA ILE A 85 27.57 0.73 3.42
C ILE A 85 27.54 1.81 2.33
N LEU A 86 26.74 1.59 1.28
CA LEU A 86 26.58 2.54 0.19
C LEU A 86 26.02 3.88 0.67
N LYS A 87 24.99 3.85 1.53
CA LYS A 87 24.45 5.07 2.13
C LYS A 87 25.47 5.85 2.97
N PHE A 88 26.40 5.16 3.60
CA PHE A 88 27.46 5.80 4.37
C PHE A 88 28.59 6.36 3.48
N ALA A 89 28.87 5.69 2.35
CA ALA A 89 29.83 6.13 1.34
C ALA A 89 29.28 7.24 0.41
N GLU A 90 27.98 7.56 0.49
CA GLU A 90 27.38 8.64 -0.28
C GLU A 90 28.06 9.97 0.06
N VAL A 91 28.68 10.59 -0.94
CA VAL A 91 29.00 12.01 -0.89
C VAL A 91 27.68 12.77 -0.82
N LYS A 92 27.53 13.73 0.09
CA LYS A 92 26.34 14.58 0.18
C LYS A 92 26.02 15.13 -1.21
N ASP A 93 24.86 14.78 -1.71
CA ASP A 93 24.33 15.37 -2.94
C ASP A 93 23.78 16.75 -2.58
N GLU A 94 24.50 17.79 -3.01
CA GLU A 94 24.17 19.19 -2.72
C GLU A 94 23.10 19.78 -3.66
N ARG A 95 22.64 18.98 -4.65
CA ARG A 95 21.54 19.43 -5.54
C ARG A 95 20.28 19.66 -4.71
N GLU A 96 19.41 20.52 -5.23
CA GLU A 96 18.06 20.70 -4.71
C GLU A 96 17.32 19.35 -4.66
N GLU A 97 16.47 19.15 -3.66
CA GLU A 97 15.82 17.84 -3.45
C GLU A 97 15.03 17.36 -4.67
N GLN A 98 14.41 18.31 -5.41
CA GLN A 98 13.64 18.02 -6.63
C GLN A 98 14.52 17.61 -7.84
N GLU A 99 15.80 17.88 -7.82
CA GLU A 99 16.75 17.52 -8.89
C GLU A 99 17.32 16.13 -8.71
N LYS A 100 17.25 15.57 -7.48
CA LYS A 100 17.74 14.23 -7.17
C LYS A 100 16.90 13.16 -7.81
N ASP A 101 17.46 11.96 -8.01
CA ASP A 101 16.70 10.80 -8.48
C ASP A 101 15.98 10.05 -7.36
N ILE A 102 16.34 10.34 -6.11
CA ILE A 102 15.65 9.82 -4.92
C ILE A 102 15.35 11.01 -4.03
N TRP A 103 14.05 11.30 -3.89
CA TRP A 103 13.60 12.40 -3.06
C TRP A 103 13.32 11.95 -1.63
N GLU A 104 13.84 12.68 -0.66
CA GLU A 104 13.48 12.55 0.74
C GLU A 104 12.30 13.50 1.05
N LEU A 105 11.11 12.94 1.18
CA LEU A 105 9.87 13.72 1.29
C LEU A 105 9.81 14.66 2.51
N GLU A 106 10.65 14.44 3.50
CA GLU A 106 10.74 15.30 4.70
C GLU A 106 11.52 16.60 4.45
N LYS A 107 12.25 16.69 3.32
CA LYS A 107 13.03 17.88 2.95
C LYS A 107 12.25 18.91 2.13
N PHE A 108 11.03 18.58 1.71
CA PHE A 108 10.17 19.56 1.04
C PHE A 108 9.50 20.48 2.04
N GLU A 109 9.51 21.78 1.78
CA GLU A 109 8.98 22.83 2.65
C GLU A 109 7.46 22.93 2.66
N PHE A 110 6.77 22.24 1.77
CA PHE A 110 5.31 22.25 1.69
C PHE A 110 4.68 20.97 2.25
N PRO A 111 3.44 21.03 2.77
CA PRO A 111 2.78 19.88 3.36
C PRO A 111 2.42 18.83 2.29
N ILE A 112 2.93 17.61 2.45
CA ILE A 112 2.62 16.48 1.59
C ILE A 112 1.48 15.66 2.23
N ARG A 113 0.41 15.42 1.47
CA ARG A 113 -0.75 14.64 1.93
C ARG A 113 -0.42 13.16 2.04
N ARG A 114 -0.03 12.73 3.25
CA ARG A 114 0.38 11.37 3.59
C ARG A 114 -0.74 10.59 4.28
N ASN A 115 -0.71 9.28 4.16
CA ASN A 115 -1.51 8.41 5.03
C ASN A 115 -0.67 8.08 6.27
N PRO A 116 -1.11 8.47 7.50
CA PRO A 116 -0.30 8.31 8.71
C PRO A 116 0.11 6.87 9.03
N ILE A 117 -0.68 5.87 8.59
CA ILE A 117 -0.39 4.45 8.81
C ILE A 117 0.55 3.83 7.76
N LYS A 118 1.06 4.64 6.82
CA LYS A 118 2.04 4.21 5.81
C LYS A 118 3.34 4.98 5.99
N ASN A 119 4.44 4.25 6.14
CA ASN A 119 5.76 4.86 6.27
C ASN A 119 6.44 5.00 4.90
N VAL A 120 6.00 5.98 4.11
CA VAL A 120 6.65 6.35 2.85
C VAL A 120 7.50 7.59 3.08
N LYS A 121 8.81 7.43 3.06
CA LYS A 121 9.78 8.51 3.31
C LYS A 121 10.39 9.07 2.04
N THR A 122 10.46 8.26 0.99
CA THR A 122 11.17 8.61 -0.23
C THR A 122 10.33 8.32 -1.48
N LEU A 123 10.59 9.07 -2.55
CA LEU A 123 10.19 8.73 -3.92
C LEU A 123 11.46 8.42 -4.72
N ASN A 124 11.46 7.32 -5.44
CA ASN A 124 12.60 6.86 -6.23
C ASN A 124 12.24 6.89 -7.72
N PHE A 125 13.01 7.61 -8.51
CA PHE A 125 12.85 7.78 -9.96
C PHE A 125 13.86 6.95 -10.77
N THR A 126 14.85 6.31 -10.13
CA THR A 126 15.94 5.59 -10.82
C THR A 126 15.47 4.43 -11.70
N ASP A 127 14.25 3.89 -11.44
CA ASP A 127 13.63 2.84 -12.26
C ASP A 127 12.98 3.37 -13.55
N ILE A 128 12.98 4.68 -13.78
CA ILE A 128 12.65 5.30 -15.06
C ILE A 128 13.96 5.36 -15.84
N LEU A 129 14.06 4.54 -16.88
CA LEU A 129 15.35 4.22 -17.51
C LEU A 129 15.88 5.36 -18.38
N GLN A 130 14.99 6.03 -19.12
CA GLN A 130 15.34 7.15 -20.00
C GLN A 130 15.56 8.42 -19.16
N PRO A 131 16.72 9.11 -19.30
CA PRO A 131 17.02 10.31 -18.51
C PRO A 131 16.02 11.44 -18.71
N ASP A 132 15.65 11.74 -19.95
CA ASP A 132 14.75 12.87 -20.26
C ASP A 132 13.33 12.59 -19.75
N ILE A 133 12.81 11.38 -19.95
CA ILE A 133 11.53 10.95 -19.36
C ILE A 133 11.58 11.09 -17.84
N ARG A 134 12.70 10.74 -17.21
CA ARG A 134 12.86 10.87 -15.75
C ARG A 134 12.74 12.32 -15.30
N GLU A 135 13.36 13.27 -15.99
CA GLU A 135 13.27 14.69 -15.66
C GLU A 135 11.87 15.25 -15.88
N GLU A 136 11.21 14.87 -16.97
CA GLU A 136 9.82 15.25 -17.25
C GLU A 136 8.87 14.74 -16.16
N VAL A 137 9.03 13.49 -15.77
CA VAL A 137 8.23 12.88 -14.70
C VAL A 137 8.53 13.53 -13.34
N LYS A 138 9.79 13.84 -13.03
CA LYS A 138 10.14 14.57 -11.79
C LYS A 138 9.39 15.92 -11.72
N ARG A 139 9.40 16.71 -12.79
CA ARG A 139 8.68 17.99 -12.82
C ARG A 139 7.19 17.81 -12.60
N THR A 140 6.58 16.83 -13.26
CA THR A 140 5.16 16.51 -13.11
C THR A 140 4.81 16.06 -11.71
N ILE A 141 5.59 15.12 -11.15
CA ILE A 141 5.38 14.59 -9.80
C ILE A 141 5.61 15.66 -8.73
N PHE A 142 6.53 16.59 -8.94
CA PHE A 142 6.72 17.73 -8.05
C PHE A 142 5.48 18.61 -7.94
N LEU A 143 4.80 18.85 -9.04
CA LEU A 143 3.50 19.53 -9.04
C LEU A 143 2.44 18.69 -8.33
N HIS A 144 2.36 17.39 -8.63
CA HIS A 144 1.38 16.49 -8.02
C HIS A 144 1.53 16.40 -6.50
N LEU A 145 2.76 16.49 -5.96
CA LEU A 145 3.01 16.48 -4.51
C LEU A 145 2.29 17.61 -3.77
N LYS A 146 2.00 18.73 -4.43
CA LYS A 146 1.35 19.89 -3.81
C LYS A 146 -0.16 19.69 -3.58
N TYR A 147 -0.83 18.86 -4.41
CA TYR A 147 -2.29 18.72 -4.36
C TYR A 147 -2.80 17.26 -4.32
N SER A 148 -1.96 16.29 -4.66
CA SER A 148 -2.36 14.88 -4.69
C SER A 148 -1.94 14.13 -3.43
N ALA A 149 -2.71 13.10 -3.08
CA ALA A 149 -2.30 12.20 -2.00
C ALA A 149 -1.12 11.32 -2.44
N LEU A 150 -0.16 11.11 -1.55
CA LEU A 150 1.04 10.30 -1.82
C LEU A 150 0.74 8.88 -2.34
N GLY A 151 -0.41 8.31 -1.95
CA GLY A 151 -0.85 7.02 -2.48
C GLY A 151 -1.22 7.05 -3.97
N THR A 152 -1.74 8.17 -4.47
CA THR A 152 -2.02 8.39 -5.89
C THR A 152 -0.72 8.53 -6.65
N ILE A 153 0.20 9.35 -6.15
CA ILE A 153 1.55 9.54 -6.72
C ILE A 153 2.30 8.21 -6.83
N HIS A 154 2.21 7.36 -5.82
CA HIS A 154 2.79 6.02 -5.88
C HIS A 154 2.22 5.15 -7.01
N SER A 155 0.92 5.27 -7.28
CA SER A 155 0.28 4.55 -8.39
C SER A 155 0.73 5.11 -9.74
N GLU A 156 0.84 6.43 -9.89
CA GLU A 156 1.37 7.12 -11.04
C GLU A 156 2.82 6.70 -11.33
N MET A 157 3.68 6.75 -10.32
CA MET A 157 5.08 6.31 -10.42
C MET A 157 5.20 4.85 -10.84
N THR A 158 4.33 3.97 -10.31
CA THR A 158 4.33 2.55 -10.69
C THR A 158 3.95 2.38 -12.16
N ALA A 159 2.97 3.14 -12.63
CA ALA A 159 2.53 3.11 -14.03
C ALA A 159 3.63 3.61 -14.98
N VAL A 160 4.23 4.75 -14.67
CA VAL A 160 5.32 5.32 -15.48
C VAL A 160 6.55 4.42 -15.53
N LYS A 161 6.97 3.84 -14.40
CA LYS A 161 8.10 2.90 -14.37
C LYS A 161 7.86 1.67 -15.23
N ARG A 162 6.63 1.17 -15.28
CA ARG A 162 6.27 0.05 -16.16
C ARG A 162 6.32 0.48 -17.62
N PHE A 163 5.78 1.64 -17.93
CA PHE A 163 5.80 2.20 -19.28
C PHE A 163 7.23 2.47 -19.76
N SER A 164 8.08 3.08 -18.92
CA SER A 164 9.51 3.30 -19.22
C SER A 164 10.25 1.99 -19.55
N ARG A 165 9.97 0.91 -18.82
CA ARG A 165 10.57 -0.42 -19.15
C ARG A 165 10.06 -0.94 -20.48
N PHE A 166 8.79 -0.78 -20.79
CA PHE A 166 8.25 -1.15 -22.11
C PHE A 166 8.93 -0.35 -23.22
N LEU A 167 9.02 0.96 -23.11
CA LEU A 167 9.70 1.81 -24.08
C LEU A 167 11.17 1.41 -24.27
N ASN A 168 11.89 1.17 -23.19
CA ASN A 168 13.30 0.78 -23.27
C ASN A 168 13.54 -0.52 -24.07
N VAL A 169 12.54 -1.40 -24.12
CA VAL A 169 12.64 -2.68 -24.86
C VAL A 169 12.10 -2.57 -26.29
N ARG A 170 11.00 -1.84 -26.47
CA ARG A 170 10.25 -1.81 -27.74
C ARG A 170 10.52 -0.58 -28.58
N LYS A 171 10.85 0.53 -27.95
CA LYS A 171 11.08 1.84 -28.57
C LYS A 171 12.31 2.52 -27.93
N PRO A 172 13.51 1.90 -28.00
CA PRO A 172 14.71 2.42 -27.34
C PRO A 172 15.14 3.79 -27.83
N GLU A 173 14.70 4.18 -29.05
CA GLU A 173 14.93 5.48 -29.66
C GLU A 173 14.08 6.61 -29.04
N LEU A 174 13.01 6.28 -28.31
CA LEU A 174 12.11 7.27 -27.70
C LEU A 174 12.66 7.67 -26.33
N GLU A 175 13.28 8.84 -26.27
CA GLU A 175 13.95 9.35 -25.07
C GLU A 175 13.07 10.33 -24.25
N SER A 176 12.02 10.91 -24.85
CA SER A 176 11.14 11.92 -24.25
C SER A 176 9.66 11.55 -24.36
N LEU A 177 8.88 11.79 -23.30
CA LEU A 177 7.41 11.65 -23.34
C LEU A 177 6.76 12.67 -24.29
N GLN A 178 7.44 13.79 -24.59
CA GLN A 178 6.94 14.82 -25.50
C GLN A 178 6.82 14.33 -26.95
N GLU A 179 7.53 13.26 -27.30
CA GLU A 179 7.57 12.67 -28.64
C GLU A 179 6.54 11.54 -28.82
N LEU A 180 5.84 11.17 -27.74
CA LEU A 180 4.84 10.10 -27.78
C LEU A 180 3.76 10.33 -28.80
N SER A 181 3.47 9.31 -29.58
CA SER A 181 2.38 9.24 -30.54
C SER A 181 1.22 8.37 -30.02
N ARG A 182 0.11 8.40 -30.72
CA ARG A 182 -1.01 7.49 -30.47
C ARG A 182 -0.59 6.03 -30.67
N GLU A 183 0.21 5.74 -31.68
CA GLU A 183 0.70 4.41 -32.00
C GLU A 183 1.51 3.80 -30.86
N ASP A 184 2.32 4.59 -30.14
CA ASP A 184 3.08 4.11 -28.97
C ASP A 184 2.18 3.68 -27.83
N ILE A 185 1.05 4.36 -27.64
CA ILE A 185 0.03 3.97 -26.66
C ILE A 185 -0.69 2.70 -27.10
N GLU A 186 -1.02 2.53 -28.37
CA GLU A 186 -1.64 1.31 -28.90
C GLU A 186 -0.71 0.10 -28.76
N ASP A 187 0.57 0.23 -29.09
CA ASP A 187 1.57 -0.79 -28.86
C ASP A 187 1.66 -1.19 -27.39
N TYR A 188 1.62 -0.20 -26.48
CA TYR A 188 1.62 -0.46 -25.05
C TYR A 188 0.35 -1.19 -24.57
N LEU A 189 -0.81 -0.85 -25.12
CA LEU A 189 -2.08 -1.52 -24.80
C LEU A 189 -2.05 -2.99 -25.27
N ILE A 190 -1.53 -3.25 -26.47
CA ILE A 190 -1.32 -4.61 -26.99
C ILE A 190 -0.39 -5.39 -26.06
N TYR A 191 0.74 -4.79 -25.68
CA TYR A 191 1.68 -5.39 -24.73
C TYR A 191 1.01 -5.76 -23.39
N LEU A 192 0.20 -4.85 -22.82
CA LEU A 192 -0.51 -5.11 -21.57
C LEU A 192 -1.52 -6.26 -21.69
N GLN A 193 -2.11 -6.46 -22.85
CA GLN A 193 -3.11 -7.49 -23.09
C GLN A 193 -2.49 -8.86 -23.39
N THR A 194 -1.36 -8.90 -24.08
CA THR A 194 -0.80 -10.12 -24.64
C THR A 194 0.36 -10.68 -23.83
N GLU A 195 1.24 -9.83 -23.31
CA GLU A 195 2.51 -10.27 -22.72
C GLU A 195 2.54 -10.21 -21.18
N THR A 196 1.61 -9.46 -20.54
CA THR A 196 1.59 -9.39 -19.10
C THR A 196 0.64 -10.43 -18.51
N THR A 197 1.17 -11.55 -18.07
CA THR A 197 0.40 -12.65 -17.45
C THR A 197 0.00 -12.37 -16.00
N GLU A 198 0.68 -11.43 -15.33
CA GLU A 198 0.57 -11.24 -13.87
C GLU A 198 -0.63 -10.41 -13.40
N ARG A 199 -1.22 -9.57 -14.26
CA ARG A 199 -2.31 -8.68 -13.84
C ARG A 199 -3.48 -8.67 -14.83
N LYS A 200 -4.58 -9.23 -14.39
CA LYS A 200 -5.86 -9.20 -15.13
C LYS A 200 -6.50 -7.80 -15.23
N ASN A 201 -6.02 -6.82 -14.47
CA ASN A 201 -6.60 -5.47 -14.46
C ASN A 201 -5.50 -4.40 -14.36
N TYR A 202 -5.26 -3.71 -15.46
CA TYR A 202 -4.32 -2.59 -15.57
C TYR A 202 -5.01 -1.23 -15.68
N ARG A 203 -6.34 -1.16 -15.45
CA ARG A 203 -7.12 0.09 -15.56
C ARG A 203 -6.54 1.24 -14.72
N SER A 204 -6.21 0.99 -13.46
CA SER A 204 -5.65 2.00 -12.57
C SER A 204 -4.27 2.49 -13.01
N ASP A 205 -3.46 1.59 -13.61
CA ASP A 205 -2.15 1.93 -14.13
C ASP A 205 -2.29 2.85 -15.35
N LEU A 206 -3.23 2.55 -16.26
CA LEU A 206 -3.50 3.41 -17.42
C LEU A 206 -4.00 4.80 -17.02
N TYR A 207 -4.88 4.90 -16.01
CA TYR A 207 -5.30 6.22 -15.50
C TYR A 207 -4.15 7.00 -14.87
N GLY A 208 -3.26 6.33 -14.15
CA GLY A 208 -2.06 6.95 -13.59
C GLY A 208 -1.11 7.44 -14.68
N LEU A 209 -0.87 6.61 -15.70
CA LEU A 209 -0.02 6.95 -16.84
C LEU A 209 -0.62 8.11 -17.65
N LYS A 210 -1.90 8.00 -18.02
CA LYS A 210 -2.64 9.07 -18.72
C LYS A 210 -2.45 10.42 -18.04
N ARG A 211 -2.72 10.47 -16.73
CA ARG A 211 -2.61 11.71 -15.96
C ARG A 211 -1.22 12.30 -16.00
N VAL A 212 -0.17 11.47 -15.86
CA VAL A 212 1.22 11.97 -15.94
C VAL A 212 1.53 12.49 -17.33
N ILE A 213 1.16 11.78 -18.41
CA ILE A 213 1.40 12.20 -19.79
C ILE A 213 0.64 13.49 -20.13
N GLU A 214 -0.64 13.60 -19.73
CA GLU A 214 -1.42 14.82 -19.94
C GLU A 214 -0.80 16.01 -19.20
N ASP A 215 -0.31 15.82 -17.97
CA ASP A 215 0.32 16.90 -17.21
C ASP A 215 1.72 17.25 -17.74
N VAL A 216 2.47 16.29 -18.32
CA VAL A 216 3.65 16.59 -19.14
C VAL A 216 3.24 17.47 -20.34
N GLY A 217 2.16 17.11 -21.04
CA GLY A 217 1.62 17.91 -22.14
C GLY A 217 1.27 19.34 -21.74
N ASN A 218 0.71 19.52 -20.56
CA ASN A 218 0.40 20.84 -20.02
C ASN A 218 1.67 21.64 -19.64
N ILE A 219 2.67 21.00 -19.03
CA ILE A 219 3.92 21.64 -18.57
C ILE A 219 4.77 22.09 -19.75
N TYR A 220 4.85 21.26 -20.80
CA TYR A 220 5.71 21.51 -21.97
C TYR A 220 4.94 22.04 -23.19
N GLU A 221 3.67 22.41 -23.04
CA GLU A 221 2.79 22.93 -24.09
C GLU A 221 2.63 21.99 -25.30
N ARG A 222 2.65 20.67 -25.05
CA ARG A 222 2.49 19.62 -26.06
C ARG A 222 1.03 19.14 -26.11
N ARG A 223 0.17 19.85 -26.83
CA ARG A 223 -1.28 19.61 -26.90
C ARG A 223 -1.67 18.22 -27.37
N HIS A 224 -0.88 17.59 -28.26
CA HIS A 224 -1.16 16.23 -28.75
C HIS A 224 -1.17 15.18 -27.63
N LEU A 225 -0.37 15.36 -26.57
CA LEU A 225 -0.33 14.44 -25.42
C LEU A 225 -1.66 14.37 -24.67
N LEU A 226 -2.49 15.40 -24.74
CA LEU A 226 -3.81 15.44 -24.09
C LEU A 226 -4.84 14.54 -24.80
N GLN A 227 -4.54 14.06 -25.99
CA GLN A 227 -5.47 13.28 -26.83
C GLN A 227 -4.98 11.85 -27.10
N LEU A 228 -3.88 11.43 -26.49
CA LEU A 228 -3.29 10.10 -26.73
C LEU A 228 -4.17 8.96 -26.23
N PHE A 229 -4.95 9.17 -25.16
CA PHE A 229 -5.80 8.13 -24.57
C PHE A 229 -7.26 8.32 -24.94
N LEU A 230 -7.85 7.29 -25.51
CA LEU A 230 -9.28 7.24 -25.84
C LEU A 230 -10.06 6.53 -24.71
N ASN A 231 -11.37 6.80 -24.63
CA ASN A 231 -12.22 6.16 -23.60
C ASN A 231 -12.24 4.63 -23.69
N ASN A 232 -12.11 4.08 -24.89
CA ASN A 232 -12.11 2.64 -25.14
C ASN A 232 -10.79 1.92 -24.77
N ASP A 233 -9.72 2.68 -24.52
CA ASP A 233 -8.44 2.11 -24.08
C ASP A 233 -8.51 1.53 -22.68
N PHE A 234 -9.48 1.98 -21.90
CA PHE A 234 -9.61 1.57 -20.51
C PHE A 234 -10.47 0.33 -20.40
N PRO A 235 -9.93 -0.78 -19.86
CA PRO A 235 -10.72 -1.98 -19.65
C PRO A 235 -11.93 -1.68 -18.78
N SER A 236 -13.02 -2.41 -19.03
CA SER A 236 -14.23 -2.30 -18.20
C SER A 236 -13.90 -2.53 -16.71
N THR A 237 -14.60 -1.82 -15.85
CA THR A 237 -14.44 -2.07 -14.42
C THR A 237 -14.83 -3.52 -14.11
N PRO A 238 -13.92 -4.36 -13.60
CA PRO A 238 -14.29 -5.73 -13.27
C PRO A 238 -15.42 -5.72 -12.25
N ARG A 239 -16.35 -6.64 -12.40
CA ARG A 239 -17.40 -6.85 -11.40
C ARG A 239 -16.73 -7.27 -10.10
N TYR A 240 -16.69 -6.36 -9.14
CA TYR A 240 -16.05 -6.61 -7.85
C TYR A 240 -16.86 -7.65 -7.08
N GLN A 241 -16.26 -8.80 -6.81
CA GLN A 241 -16.82 -9.79 -5.89
C GLN A 241 -16.30 -9.47 -4.49
N PHE A 242 -17.21 -9.08 -3.61
CA PHE A 242 -16.87 -8.88 -2.21
C PHE A 242 -16.48 -10.21 -1.57
N LYS A 243 -15.33 -10.20 -0.88
CA LYS A 243 -14.93 -11.32 -0.03
C LYS A 243 -15.45 -11.05 1.37
N PHE A 244 -15.96 -12.08 2.00
CA PHE A 244 -16.41 -12.07 3.39
C PHE A 244 -15.74 -13.20 4.13
N TYR A 245 -15.58 -13.00 5.43
CA TYR A 245 -15.34 -14.10 6.34
C TYR A 245 -16.67 -14.58 6.88
N SER A 246 -16.87 -15.89 6.99
CA SER A 246 -17.98 -16.46 7.74
C SER A 246 -17.81 -16.15 9.23
N ASP A 247 -18.87 -16.24 10.01
CA ASP A 247 -18.81 -16.07 11.46
C ASP A 247 -17.90 -17.12 12.11
N ALA A 248 -17.87 -18.36 11.58
CA ALA A 248 -16.96 -19.40 12.01
C ALA A 248 -15.48 -19.01 11.77
N THR A 249 -15.17 -18.48 10.60
CA THR A 249 -13.82 -17.99 10.25
C THR A 249 -13.41 -16.81 11.14
N ILE A 250 -14.31 -15.85 11.38
CA ILE A 250 -14.06 -14.71 12.28
C ILE A 250 -13.79 -15.21 13.70
N LYS A 251 -14.57 -16.15 14.19
CA LYS A 251 -14.41 -16.75 15.53
C LYS A 251 -13.06 -17.46 15.68
N ARG A 252 -12.67 -18.29 14.68
CA ARG A 252 -11.35 -18.94 14.65
C ARG A 252 -10.21 -17.93 14.65
N LEU A 253 -10.30 -16.90 13.80
CA LEU A 253 -9.28 -15.86 13.73
C LEU A 253 -9.18 -15.08 15.04
N ASN A 254 -10.29 -14.66 15.63
CA ASN A 254 -10.32 -13.86 16.84
C ASN A 254 -9.79 -14.63 18.07
N SER A 255 -10.01 -15.94 18.18
CA SER A 255 -9.43 -16.75 19.28
C SER A 255 -7.90 -16.69 19.31
N HIS A 256 -7.26 -16.50 18.16
CA HIS A 256 -5.82 -16.31 18.07
C HIS A 256 -5.38 -14.84 18.16
N ILE A 257 -6.21 -13.88 17.69
CA ILE A 257 -5.95 -12.45 17.85
C ILE A 257 -5.85 -12.08 19.33
N PHE A 258 -6.69 -12.63 20.19
CA PHE A 258 -6.64 -12.39 21.65
C PHE A 258 -5.32 -12.82 22.32
N ASN A 259 -4.55 -13.71 21.68
CA ASN A 259 -3.25 -14.14 22.16
C ASN A 259 -2.07 -13.31 21.56
N MET A 260 -2.36 -12.28 20.78
CA MET A 260 -1.35 -11.35 20.25
C MET A 260 -0.98 -10.29 21.29
N ASP A 261 -0.12 -9.35 20.88
CA ASP A 261 0.10 -8.12 21.66
C ASP A 261 -1.25 -7.45 21.98
N GLU A 262 -1.45 -7.13 23.25
CA GLU A 262 -2.75 -6.67 23.77
C GLU A 262 -3.29 -5.44 23.03
N GLN A 263 -2.43 -4.48 22.71
CA GLN A 263 -2.87 -3.26 22.04
C GLN A 263 -3.16 -3.49 20.55
N ILE A 264 -2.45 -4.42 19.92
CA ILE A 264 -2.74 -4.86 18.54
C ILE A 264 -4.06 -5.63 18.50
N ALA A 265 -4.29 -6.50 19.46
CA ALA A 265 -5.55 -7.22 19.59
C ALA A 265 -6.73 -6.24 19.76
N ARG A 266 -6.61 -5.26 20.67
CA ARG A 266 -7.63 -4.20 20.85
C ARG A 266 -7.88 -3.45 19.55
N ALA A 267 -6.84 -3.02 18.84
CA ALA A 267 -6.97 -2.30 17.57
C ALA A 267 -7.74 -3.11 16.52
N LEU A 268 -7.45 -4.41 16.39
CA LEU A 268 -8.12 -5.30 15.43
C LEU A 268 -9.58 -5.57 15.81
N ILE A 269 -9.89 -5.75 17.10
CA ILE A 269 -11.26 -5.96 17.57
C ILE A 269 -12.08 -4.66 17.43
N VAL A 270 -11.53 -3.52 17.84
CA VAL A 270 -12.17 -2.20 17.63
C VAL A 270 -12.44 -1.97 16.12
N HIS A 271 -11.49 -2.32 15.26
CA HIS A 271 -11.65 -2.23 13.82
C HIS A 271 -12.85 -3.05 13.30
N GLN A 272 -12.99 -4.29 13.77
CA GLN A 272 -14.11 -5.16 13.41
C GLN A 272 -15.45 -4.59 13.89
N LEU A 273 -15.49 -4.12 15.15
CA LEU A 273 -16.71 -3.62 15.79
C LEU A 273 -17.16 -2.26 15.24
N LEU A 274 -16.22 -1.41 14.83
CA LEU A 274 -16.54 -0.12 14.20
C LEU A 274 -16.87 -0.24 12.72
N GLY A 275 -16.36 -1.25 12.00
CA GLY A 275 -16.52 -1.37 10.56
C GLY A 275 -15.88 -0.23 9.75
N THR A 276 -14.93 0.51 10.34
CA THR A 276 -14.21 1.64 9.72
C THR A 276 -13.17 1.16 8.71
N ARG A 277 -12.50 2.06 8.00
CA ARG A 277 -11.26 1.69 7.30
C ARG A 277 -10.15 1.50 8.33
N ILE A 278 -9.20 0.62 8.06
CA ILE A 278 -8.09 0.38 9.01
C ILE A 278 -7.29 1.66 9.29
N SER A 279 -7.13 2.54 8.29
CA SER A 279 -6.53 3.85 8.52
C SER A 279 -7.26 4.64 9.59
N ASP A 280 -8.59 4.66 9.52
CA ASP A 280 -9.43 5.47 10.40
C ASP A 280 -9.48 4.87 11.82
N THR A 281 -9.35 3.54 11.94
CA THR A 281 -9.21 2.88 13.26
C THR A 281 -7.86 3.19 13.90
N LEU A 282 -6.76 3.03 13.13
CA LEU A 282 -5.42 3.22 13.68
C LEU A 282 -5.08 4.68 13.96
N THR A 283 -5.81 5.61 13.37
CA THR A 283 -5.68 7.06 13.63
C THR A 283 -6.77 7.61 14.56
N LEU A 284 -7.45 6.75 15.33
CA LEU A 284 -8.34 7.22 16.39
C LEU A 284 -7.55 8.09 17.37
N ARG A 285 -8.06 9.29 17.63
CA ARG A 285 -7.42 10.28 18.50
C ARG A 285 -7.74 9.99 19.97
N MET A 286 -6.90 10.45 20.88
CA MET A 286 -7.11 10.29 22.32
C MET A 286 -8.35 11.03 22.85
N ASP A 287 -8.93 11.95 22.07
CA ASP A 287 -10.19 12.65 22.37
C ASP A 287 -11.38 12.12 21.54
N CYS A 288 -11.25 10.93 20.93
CA CYS A 288 -12.28 10.40 20.02
C CYS A 288 -13.57 9.94 20.72
N LEU A 289 -13.52 9.62 22.00
CA LEU A 289 -14.65 9.04 22.72
C LEU A 289 -15.34 10.09 23.59
N ARG A 290 -16.67 10.16 23.49
CA ARG A 290 -17.52 10.99 24.31
C ARG A 290 -18.66 10.17 24.89
N GLU A 291 -18.96 10.36 26.14
CA GLU A 291 -20.14 9.82 26.80
C GLU A 291 -21.23 10.89 26.91
N LYS A 292 -22.43 10.54 26.51
CA LYS A 292 -23.61 11.38 26.64
C LYS A 292 -24.82 10.53 27.00
N GLU A 293 -25.49 10.87 28.13
CA GLU A 293 -26.70 10.15 28.57
C GLU A 293 -26.50 8.64 28.73
N GLY A 294 -25.33 8.21 29.25
CA GLY A 294 -24.96 6.79 29.40
C GLY A 294 -24.67 6.05 28.13
N ARG A 295 -24.49 6.76 27.00
CA ARG A 295 -24.14 6.20 25.69
C ARG A 295 -22.80 6.73 25.21
N TYR A 296 -22.00 5.85 24.62
CA TYR A 296 -20.74 6.23 24.03
C TYR A 296 -20.89 6.62 22.56
N PHE A 297 -20.19 7.69 22.20
CA PHE A 297 -20.07 8.16 20.81
C PHE A 297 -18.59 8.24 20.45
N VAL A 298 -18.24 7.71 19.27
CA VAL A 298 -16.88 7.74 18.74
C VAL A 298 -16.82 8.71 17.58
N ARG A 299 -15.97 9.72 17.69
CA ARG A 299 -15.62 10.63 16.60
C ARG A 299 -14.54 9.98 15.76
N ILE A 300 -14.75 9.90 14.44
CA ILE A 300 -13.86 9.29 13.48
C ILE A 300 -13.46 10.34 12.47
N ASP A 301 -12.18 10.72 12.51
CA ASP A 301 -11.57 11.64 11.55
C ASP A 301 -11.00 10.82 10.41
N GLN A 302 -11.76 10.68 9.31
CA GLN A 302 -11.34 9.82 8.20
C GLN A 302 -10.14 10.40 7.46
N VAL A 303 -9.09 9.62 7.29
CA VAL A 303 -7.88 10.01 6.55
C VAL A 303 -8.18 10.45 5.11
N LYS A 304 -9.24 9.90 4.50
CA LYS A 304 -9.54 10.14 3.07
C LYS A 304 -10.73 11.05 2.81
N SER A 305 -11.60 11.33 3.81
CA SER A 305 -12.88 11.97 3.47
C SER A 305 -13.39 12.97 4.50
N ILE A 306 -14.21 12.53 5.44
CA ILE A 306 -14.98 13.38 6.34
C ILE A 306 -14.76 12.96 7.79
N THR A 307 -14.99 13.89 8.70
CA THR A 307 -15.19 13.59 10.11
C THR A 307 -16.65 13.26 10.36
N TYR A 308 -16.91 12.21 11.12
CA TYR A 308 -18.25 11.84 11.55
C TYR A 308 -18.24 11.20 12.94
N GLU A 309 -19.38 11.22 13.57
CA GLU A 309 -19.59 10.62 14.88
C GLU A 309 -20.62 9.48 14.76
N LYS A 310 -20.37 8.39 15.49
CA LYS A 310 -21.33 7.28 15.57
C LYS A 310 -21.49 6.81 17.02
N ALA A 311 -22.72 6.46 17.38
CA ALA A 311 -23.00 5.76 18.64
C ALA A 311 -22.41 4.35 18.60
N VAL A 312 -21.89 3.90 19.73
CA VAL A 312 -21.33 2.55 19.92
C VAL A 312 -21.91 1.94 21.19
N SER A 313 -21.84 0.60 21.31
CA SER A 313 -22.25 -0.09 22.52
C SER A 313 -21.29 0.24 23.68
N ASN A 314 -21.77 0.01 24.90
CA ASN A 314 -20.97 0.24 26.10
C ASN A 314 -19.71 -0.63 26.11
N GLU A 315 -19.77 -1.84 25.56
CA GLU A 315 -18.62 -2.76 25.46
C GLU A 315 -17.54 -2.19 24.53
N VAL A 316 -17.95 -1.62 23.38
CA VAL A 316 -17.02 -0.97 22.44
C VAL A 316 -16.42 0.30 23.07
N GLY A 317 -17.25 1.11 23.74
CA GLY A 317 -16.77 2.29 24.47
C GLY A 317 -15.71 1.92 25.52
N ARG A 318 -15.99 0.93 26.36
CA ARG A 318 -15.06 0.44 27.38
C ARG A 318 -13.78 -0.15 26.80
N LEU A 319 -13.87 -0.84 25.64
CA LEU A 319 -12.69 -1.37 24.97
C LEU A 319 -11.77 -0.26 24.46
N ILE A 320 -12.37 0.81 23.92
CA ILE A 320 -11.61 1.99 23.48
C ILE A 320 -10.99 2.71 24.69
N LEU A 321 -11.74 2.89 25.79
CA LEU A 321 -11.20 3.46 27.04
C LEU A 321 -9.98 2.68 27.55
N LYS A 322 -10.07 1.37 27.63
CA LYS A 322 -8.92 0.53 28.01
C LYS A 322 -7.72 0.69 27.09
N ALA A 323 -7.96 0.86 25.78
CA ALA A 323 -6.89 1.15 24.84
C ALA A 323 -6.24 2.52 25.06
N MET A 324 -7.05 3.53 25.39
CA MET A 324 -6.58 4.89 25.71
C MET A 324 -5.78 4.89 27.03
N GLU A 325 -6.29 4.25 28.08
CA GLU A 325 -5.62 4.11 29.37
C GLU A 325 -4.26 3.43 29.21
N TYR A 326 -4.21 2.28 28.53
CA TYR A 326 -2.95 1.58 28.24
C TYR A 326 -1.92 2.48 27.54
N THR A 327 -2.38 3.27 26.57
CA THR A 327 -1.48 4.15 25.83
C THR A 327 -0.99 5.30 26.70
N LYS A 328 -1.88 5.92 27.49
CA LYS A 328 -1.55 7.00 28.41
C LYS A 328 -0.58 6.56 29.51
N GLU A 329 -0.82 5.41 30.13
CA GLU A 329 0.05 4.86 31.18
C GLU A 329 1.45 4.55 30.67
N ARG A 330 1.57 4.06 29.42
CA ARG A 330 2.85 3.58 28.88
C ARG A 330 3.66 4.65 28.16
N TYR A 331 3.00 5.60 27.55
CA TYR A 331 3.64 6.59 26.66
C TYR A 331 3.35 8.05 27.04
N GLY A 332 2.49 8.31 28.03
CA GLY A 332 2.05 9.64 28.42
C GLY A 332 1.06 10.25 27.41
N GLU A 333 1.17 11.55 27.18
CA GLU A 333 0.30 12.25 26.24
C GLU A 333 0.68 11.95 24.79
N THR A 334 -0.26 11.42 24.03
CA THR A 334 -0.10 11.04 22.62
C THR A 334 -1.29 11.57 21.81
N GLU A 335 -1.11 11.73 20.50
CA GLU A 335 -2.19 12.13 19.59
C GLU A 335 -3.18 10.99 19.33
N TYR A 336 -2.67 9.76 19.19
CA TYR A 336 -3.45 8.59 18.76
C TYR A 336 -3.60 7.56 19.89
N VAL A 337 -4.71 6.81 19.83
CA VAL A 337 -4.96 5.67 20.75
C VAL A 337 -4.01 4.50 20.48
N PHE A 338 -3.72 4.25 19.22
CA PHE A 338 -2.91 3.11 18.78
C PHE A 338 -1.56 3.56 18.22
N VAL A 339 -0.55 3.67 19.08
CA VAL A 339 0.76 4.24 18.74
C VAL A 339 1.86 3.19 18.60
N LYS A 340 2.89 3.52 17.84
CA LYS A 340 4.09 2.69 17.71
C LYS A 340 4.88 2.66 19.01
N LYS A 341 5.45 1.51 19.34
CA LYS A 341 6.26 1.33 20.56
C LYS A 341 7.57 2.12 20.53
N ASP A 342 8.19 2.21 19.36
CA ASP A 342 9.47 2.89 19.12
C ASP A 342 9.33 4.38 18.76
N ASP A 343 8.12 4.84 18.44
CA ASP A 343 7.83 6.25 18.11
C ASP A 343 6.35 6.55 18.43
N PRO A 344 6.01 6.88 19.70
CA PRO A 344 4.63 7.12 20.11
C PRO A 344 3.97 8.37 19.50
N THR A 345 4.73 9.19 18.78
CA THR A 345 4.17 10.32 18.01
C THR A 345 3.45 9.87 16.75
N LYS A 346 3.61 8.60 16.36
CA LYS A 346 3.02 8.01 15.15
C LYS A 346 2.08 6.86 15.46
N PRO A 347 0.99 6.72 14.70
CA PRO A 347 0.09 5.59 14.86
C PRO A 347 0.75 4.29 14.40
N TYR A 348 0.17 3.15 14.77
CA TYR A 348 0.58 1.86 14.25
C TYR A 348 0.66 1.86 12.73
N GLN A 349 1.71 1.25 12.20
CA GLN A 349 1.86 1.03 10.77
C GLN A 349 1.09 -0.22 10.33
N TYR A 350 0.21 -0.09 9.35
CA TYR A 350 -0.60 -1.21 8.87
C TYR A 350 0.24 -2.42 8.43
N GLY A 351 1.35 -2.18 7.74
CA GLY A 351 2.24 -3.26 7.29
C GLY A 351 2.82 -4.10 8.42
N MET A 352 3.10 -3.48 9.58
CA MET A 352 3.57 -4.19 10.78
C MET A 352 2.46 -5.12 11.33
N ILE A 353 1.25 -4.61 11.48
CA ILE A 353 0.10 -5.39 11.97
C ILE A 353 -0.19 -6.54 11.01
N GLN A 354 -0.26 -6.26 9.71
CA GLN A 354 -0.49 -7.27 8.68
C GLN A 354 0.56 -8.39 8.72
N ALA A 355 1.83 -8.02 8.84
CA ALA A 355 2.92 -9.01 8.92
C ALA A 355 2.80 -9.91 10.16
N GLN A 356 2.42 -9.34 11.31
CA GLN A 356 2.22 -10.12 12.56
C GLN A 356 1.02 -11.06 12.45
N VAL A 357 -0.12 -10.59 11.94
CA VAL A 357 -1.31 -11.42 11.73
C VAL A 357 -1.03 -12.52 10.72
N MET A 358 -0.37 -12.23 9.60
CA MET A 358 -0.02 -13.24 8.59
C MET A 358 0.97 -14.28 9.14
N ARG A 359 1.90 -13.88 10.01
CA ARG A 359 2.79 -14.81 10.70
C ARG A 359 1.98 -15.74 11.63
N MET A 360 1.09 -15.18 12.42
CA MET A 360 0.21 -15.95 13.32
C MET A 360 -0.65 -16.95 12.53
N ILE A 361 -1.27 -16.51 11.41
CA ILE A 361 -2.08 -17.38 10.56
C ILE A 361 -1.28 -18.59 10.06
N ARG A 362 -0.03 -18.36 9.60
CA ARG A 362 0.85 -19.44 9.15
C ARG A 362 1.29 -20.35 10.28
N GLN A 363 1.65 -19.80 11.44
CA GLN A 363 2.13 -20.58 12.60
C GLN A 363 1.03 -21.43 13.23
N LYS A 364 -0.23 -20.96 13.18
CA LYS A 364 -1.39 -21.65 13.76
C LYS A 364 -2.22 -22.41 12.71
N ASP A 365 -1.76 -22.41 11.45
CA ASP A 365 -2.45 -23.03 10.31
C ASP A 365 -3.94 -22.65 10.24
N ILE A 366 -4.24 -21.34 10.38
CA ILE A 366 -5.63 -20.88 10.38
C ILE A 366 -6.15 -20.93 8.95
N ARG A 367 -7.18 -21.77 8.74
CA ARG A 367 -7.78 -22.01 7.44
C ARG A 367 -9.15 -21.37 7.32
N ASP A 368 -9.55 -21.02 6.09
CA ASP A 368 -10.90 -20.60 5.75
C ASP A 368 -11.85 -21.79 5.64
N ASP A 369 -13.10 -21.53 5.27
CA ASP A 369 -14.12 -22.58 5.18
C ASP A 369 -13.92 -23.54 3.98
N ASN A 370 -13.04 -23.19 3.04
CA ASN A 370 -12.64 -24.05 1.92
C ASN A 370 -11.39 -24.89 2.25
N GLY A 371 -10.86 -24.76 3.46
CA GLY A 371 -9.64 -25.45 3.87
C GLY A 371 -8.35 -24.80 3.35
N GLU A 372 -8.42 -23.63 2.68
CA GLU A 372 -7.24 -22.87 2.26
C GLU A 372 -6.69 -22.03 3.42
N LEU A 373 -5.37 -21.77 3.40
CA LEU A 373 -4.76 -20.86 4.37
C LEU A 373 -5.44 -19.48 4.31
N LEU A 374 -5.89 -18.98 5.45
CA LEU A 374 -6.69 -17.75 5.53
C LEU A 374 -5.94 -16.56 4.92
N LYS A 375 -6.56 -15.93 3.94
CA LYS A 375 -6.06 -14.69 3.32
C LYS A 375 -6.55 -13.49 4.12
N PHE A 376 -5.66 -12.92 4.95
CA PHE A 376 -6.01 -11.81 5.83
C PHE A 376 -6.16 -10.49 5.05
N GLY A 377 -7.27 -9.79 5.31
CA GLY A 377 -7.52 -8.46 4.77
C GLY A 377 -8.44 -7.65 5.68
N THR A 378 -7.97 -6.53 6.19
CA THR A 378 -8.75 -5.66 7.09
C THR A 378 -10.00 -5.07 6.42
N HIS A 379 -9.96 -4.86 5.12
CA HIS A 379 -11.14 -4.37 4.39
C HIS A 379 -12.29 -5.39 4.35
N ILE A 380 -11.97 -6.69 4.47
CA ILE A 380 -12.96 -7.77 4.55
C ILE A 380 -13.83 -7.62 5.80
N PHE A 381 -13.27 -7.23 6.95
CA PHE A 381 -14.06 -6.98 8.17
C PHE A 381 -15.10 -5.87 7.97
N ARG A 382 -14.72 -4.81 7.27
CA ARG A 382 -15.66 -3.74 6.92
C ARG A 382 -16.77 -4.25 5.98
N HIS A 383 -16.46 -5.15 5.06
CA HIS A 383 -17.47 -5.81 4.23
C HIS A 383 -18.39 -6.69 5.07
N CYS A 384 -17.85 -7.47 6.02
CA CYS A 384 -18.64 -8.26 6.95
C CYS A 384 -19.59 -7.37 7.79
N TYR A 385 -19.08 -6.23 8.28
CA TYR A 385 -19.89 -5.26 9.01
C TYR A 385 -21.02 -4.68 8.15
N GLY A 386 -20.71 -4.24 6.93
CA GLY A 386 -21.72 -3.74 5.98
C GLY A 386 -22.75 -4.79 5.59
N LYS A 387 -22.33 -6.05 5.39
CA LYS A 387 -23.23 -7.18 5.13
C LYS A 387 -24.20 -7.40 6.30
N LYS A 388 -23.71 -7.42 7.54
CA LYS A 388 -24.56 -7.57 8.74
C LYS A 388 -25.59 -6.45 8.87
N LEU A 389 -25.21 -5.20 8.58
CA LEU A 389 -26.18 -4.09 8.57
C LEU A 389 -27.28 -4.28 7.51
N THR A 390 -26.92 -4.83 6.35
CA THR A 390 -27.89 -5.14 5.28
C THR A 390 -28.84 -6.28 5.69
N GLU A 391 -28.32 -7.32 6.34
CA GLU A 391 -29.10 -8.45 6.87
C GLU A 391 -30.07 -8.01 7.97
N LEU A 392 -29.72 -6.97 8.72
CA LEU A 392 -30.60 -6.33 9.70
C LEU A 392 -31.60 -5.32 9.08
N HIS A 393 -31.71 -5.28 7.74
CA HIS A 393 -32.60 -4.41 7.01
C HIS A 393 -32.43 -2.90 7.29
N ILE A 394 -31.21 -2.49 7.70
CA ILE A 394 -30.91 -1.08 7.92
C ILE A 394 -30.98 -0.32 6.58
N GLU A 395 -31.53 0.88 6.58
CA GLU A 395 -31.65 1.72 5.39
C GLU A 395 -30.31 2.16 4.82
N ASP A 396 -30.21 2.32 3.50
CA ASP A 396 -28.98 2.59 2.77
C ASP A 396 -28.27 3.87 3.24
N TRP A 397 -29.04 4.94 3.50
CA TRP A 397 -28.47 6.20 3.99
C TRP A 397 -27.86 6.04 5.39
N MET A 398 -28.48 5.19 6.22
CA MET A 398 -27.99 4.89 7.56
C MET A 398 -26.72 4.02 7.51
N ILE A 399 -26.70 3.01 6.63
CA ILE A 399 -25.49 2.21 6.37
C ILE A 399 -24.36 3.11 5.87
N ALA A 400 -24.65 4.02 4.92
CA ALA A 400 -23.67 4.97 4.43
C ALA A 400 -23.10 5.82 5.56
N ARG A 401 -23.95 6.35 6.44
CA ARG A 401 -23.54 7.16 7.60
C ARG A 401 -22.71 6.36 8.60
N LEU A 402 -23.15 5.14 8.97
CA LEU A 402 -22.43 4.26 9.90
C LEU A 402 -21.05 3.86 9.40
N LEU A 403 -20.87 3.74 8.08
CA LEU A 403 -19.61 3.43 7.44
C LEU A 403 -18.81 4.67 7.04
N GLY A 404 -19.36 5.89 7.15
CA GLY A 404 -18.73 7.13 6.71
C GLY A 404 -18.50 7.15 5.19
N HIS A 405 -19.49 6.74 4.41
CA HIS A 405 -19.50 6.88 2.95
C HIS A 405 -20.04 8.26 2.56
N LYS A 406 -19.42 8.90 1.56
CA LYS A 406 -19.93 10.16 1.00
C LYS A 406 -21.15 9.99 0.12
N THR A 407 -21.32 8.80 -0.50
CA THR A 407 -22.38 8.51 -1.44
C THR A 407 -23.01 7.15 -1.15
N LEU A 408 -24.27 6.97 -1.58
CA LEU A 408 -25.00 5.69 -1.44
C LEU A 408 -24.48 4.61 -2.40
N GLN A 409 -23.78 4.99 -3.46
CA GLN A 409 -23.28 4.06 -4.48
C GLN A 409 -22.49 2.88 -3.90
N SER A 410 -21.69 3.15 -2.85
CA SER A 410 -20.91 2.11 -2.16
C SER A 410 -21.79 1.14 -1.36
N VAL A 411 -23.01 1.56 -0.95
CA VAL A 411 -23.94 0.74 -0.18
C VAL A 411 -24.66 -0.26 -1.08
N HIS A 412 -24.95 0.11 -2.32
CA HIS A 412 -25.59 -0.79 -3.29
C HIS A 412 -24.82 -2.10 -3.49
N HIS A 413 -23.51 -2.09 -3.27
CA HIS A 413 -22.72 -3.32 -3.32
C HIS A 413 -23.09 -4.29 -2.20
N TYR A 414 -23.39 -3.81 -0.99
CA TYR A 414 -23.82 -4.66 0.13
C TYR A 414 -25.25 -5.19 -0.09
N ARG A 415 -26.15 -4.38 -0.64
CA ARG A 415 -27.53 -4.77 -0.97
C ARG A 415 -27.61 -5.89 -1.99
N ARG A 416 -26.78 -5.85 -3.04
CA ARG A 416 -26.73 -6.93 -4.04
C ARG A 416 -26.43 -8.29 -3.42
N ILE A 417 -25.65 -8.32 -2.34
CA ILE A 417 -25.30 -9.54 -1.62
C ILE A 417 -26.47 -9.97 -0.73
N GLY A 418 -27.07 -9.02 -0.01
CA GLY A 418 -28.27 -9.27 0.80
C GLY A 418 -29.39 -9.87 -0.04
N ASN A 419 -29.65 -9.35 -1.23
CA ASN A 419 -30.66 -9.89 -2.15
C ASN A 419 -30.35 -11.32 -2.61
N LYS A 420 -29.08 -11.69 -2.81
CA LYS A 420 -28.71 -13.07 -3.15
C LYS A 420 -28.94 -14.02 -1.97
N VAL A 421 -28.53 -13.62 -0.77
CA VAL A 421 -28.77 -14.39 0.47
C VAL A 421 -30.27 -14.52 0.73
N MET A 422 -31.05 -13.44 0.60
CA MET A 422 -32.52 -13.49 0.70
C MET A 422 -33.15 -14.42 -0.36
N ALA A 423 -32.61 -14.40 -1.59
CA ALA A 423 -33.07 -15.29 -2.64
C ALA A 423 -32.80 -16.77 -2.30
N ASP A 424 -31.68 -17.07 -1.68
CA ASP A 424 -31.33 -18.42 -1.27
C ASP A 424 -32.11 -18.87 -0.02
N GLU A 425 -32.27 -17.98 0.98
CA GLU A 425 -33.06 -18.25 2.19
C GLU A 425 -34.56 -18.37 1.93
N THR A 426 -35.08 -17.57 1.02
CA THR A 426 -36.50 -17.62 0.66
C THR A 426 -36.85 -18.71 -0.38
N ARG A 427 -35.83 -19.42 -0.91
CA ARG A 427 -36.06 -20.49 -1.90
C ARG A 427 -36.97 -21.58 -1.38
N LYS A 428 -36.73 -22.10 -0.20
CA LYS A 428 -37.57 -23.14 0.44
C LYS A 428 -39.00 -22.65 0.70
N THR A 429 -39.16 -21.35 1.01
CA THR A 429 -40.47 -20.74 1.23
C THR A 429 -41.18 -20.57 -0.11
N ARG A 430 -40.50 -20.15 -1.18
CA ARG A 430 -41.07 -20.07 -2.54
C ARG A 430 -41.44 -21.44 -3.05
N GLU A 431 -40.58 -22.44 -2.92
CA GLU A 431 -40.92 -23.83 -3.30
C GLU A 431 -42.19 -24.34 -2.61
N LYS A 432 -42.39 -24.03 -1.32
CA LYS A 432 -43.61 -24.36 -0.59
C LYS A 432 -44.82 -23.57 -1.11
N MET A 433 -44.66 -22.27 -1.43
CA MET A 433 -45.74 -21.46 -2.00
C MET A 433 -46.10 -21.92 -3.40
N ASP A 434 -45.12 -22.31 -4.22
CA ASP A 434 -45.34 -22.86 -5.55
C ASP A 434 -46.13 -24.18 -5.48
N LEU A 435 -45.82 -25.06 -4.50
CA LEU A 435 -46.61 -26.28 -4.26
C LEU A 435 -48.03 -25.96 -3.85
N ILE A 436 -48.27 -24.99 -2.99
CA ILE A 436 -49.60 -24.53 -2.57
C ILE A 436 -50.35 -23.95 -3.77
N LEU A 437 -49.70 -23.11 -4.58
CA LEU A 437 -50.25 -22.55 -5.80
C LEU A 437 -50.64 -23.64 -6.82
N MET A 438 -49.75 -24.63 -7.01
CA MET A 438 -50.04 -25.78 -7.89
C MET A 438 -51.23 -26.59 -7.41
N ASP A 439 -51.40 -26.81 -6.10
CA ASP A 439 -52.55 -27.50 -5.55
C ASP A 439 -53.85 -26.69 -5.73
N ILE A 440 -53.80 -25.38 -5.60
CA ILE A 440 -54.94 -24.47 -5.86
C ILE A 440 -55.31 -24.49 -7.34
N ILE A 441 -54.33 -24.43 -8.26
CA ILE A 441 -54.53 -24.43 -9.70
C ILE A 441 -55.12 -25.77 -10.18
N LYS A 442 -54.66 -26.91 -9.63
CA LYS A 442 -55.22 -28.23 -9.92
C LYS A 442 -56.68 -28.39 -9.52
N GLY A 443 -57.19 -27.58 -8.59
CA GLY A 443 -58.58 -27.52 -8.17
C GLY A 443 -59.48 -26.66 -9.08
N TRP A 444 -58.94 -26.00 -10.09
CA TRP A 444 -59.71 -25.18 -11.04
C TRP A 444 -59.99 -25.97 -12.31
N ASP A 445 -61.24 -26.34 -12.50
CA ASP A 445 -61.75 -26.99 -13.75
C ASP A 445 -61.44 -26.05 -14.93
N GLY A 446 -60.53 -26.43 -15.78
CA GLY A 446 -60.22 -25.70 -17.01
C GLY A 446 -58.83 -25.23 -17.23
N TYR A 447 -57.86 -25.49 -16.28
CA TYR A 447 -56.45 -25.22 -16.49
C TYR A 447 -55.69 -26.54 -16.81
N GLU A 448 -55.46 -26.80 -18.10
CA GLU A 448 -54.44 -27.75 -18.55
C GLU A 448 -53.09 -27.01 -18.59
N LEU A 449 -52.12 -27.50 -17.82
CA LEU A 449 -50.73 -27.08 -17.88
C LEU A 449 -49.99 -27.79 -19.01
#